data_9f626aa93a70584cd820692213cad93c
#
_entry.id   9f626aa93a70584cd820692213cad93c
#
_cell.length_a   1.000
_cell.length_b   1.000
_cell.length_c   1.000
_cell.angle_alpha   90.00
_cell.angle_beta   90.00
_cell.angle_gamma   90.00
#
_symmetry.space_group_name_H-M   'P 1'
#
loop_
_entity.id
_entity.type
_entity.pdbx_description
1 polymer ?
#
loop_
_entity_poly.entity_id
_entity_poly.type
_entity_poly.pdbx_seq_one_letter_code
_entity_poly.pdbx_strand_id
1 'polypeptide(L)'
;MSRVCGLTGAHGYVGSALRRGLTAAGWTVVSLSRREKVAEDEIRWSLDEASGSGPNTLREELRRREISAVVHAAWDLRLVRPSDLQRVNVQGSLRLLEEARAAGVRRFVFISTISAFDEAESDYGKTKLAVERAVALQGGVVIRPGLVYGERPGGMFGALKTQAGRGAIIPLLGNGRYAQYLVHEDDLAAAVVAAVSLEKAPERPVTVAHPEPRPLRSLMRQLAESQGSHPRFVSVPWPLVYQGLKVTEALGLKLGFRSDSVIGLVRHNRHPDLNASLLGVAPRPFTDPGREQTQRNSG
;
A
#
# COMPACT_ATOMS: atom_id res chain seq x y z
N MET A 1 11.48 -16.54 -21.63
CA MET A 1 10.19 -16.38 -20.92
C MET A 1 9.79 -14.92 -20.98
N SER A 2 8.54 -14.61 -21.35
CA SER A 2 8.03 -13.24 -21.38
C SER A 2 8.16 -12.61 -19.98
N ARG A 3 8.73 -11.39 -19.89
CA ARG A 3 8.83 -10.58 -18.68
C ARG A 3 7.81 -9.45 -18.71
N VAL A 4 6.55 -9.79 -18.95
CA VAL A 4 5.46 -8.82 -18.97
C VAL A 4 4.67 -8.93 -17.66
N CYS A 5 4.52 -7.80 -16.97
CA CYS A 5 3.85 -7.68 -15.68
C CYS A 5 2.63 -6.76 -15.78
N GLY A 6 1.45 -7.27 -15.45
CA GLY A 6 0.27 -6.45 -15.25
C GLY A 6 0.32 -5.80 -13.86
N LEU A 7 0.15 -4.48 -13.78
CA LEU A 7 0.18 -3.73 -12.52
C LEU A 7 -1.11 -2.95 -12.32
N THR A 8 -1.88 -3.27 -11.29
CA THR A 8 -3.00 -2.44 -10.87
C THR A 8 -2.54 -1.33 -9.94
N GLY A 9 -3.22 -0.18 -9.97
CA GLY A 9 -2.84 0.96 -9.14
C GLY A 9 -1.54 1.65 -9.56
N ALA A 10 -1.04 1.41 -10.78
CA ALA A 10 0.22 1.92 -11.32
C ALA A 10 0.41 3.45 -11.23
N HIS A 11 -0.69 4.20 -11.19
CA HIS A 11 -0.70 5.67 -11.10
C HIS A 11 -0.79 6.19 -9.66
N GLY A 12 -0.93 5.29 -8.67
CA GLY A 12 -0.89 5.63 -7.24
C GLY A 12 0.54 5.80 -6.73
N TYR A 13 0.69 6.31 -5.50
CA TYR A 13 2.01 6.52 -4.89
C TYR A 13 2.84 5.24 -4.88
N VAL A 14 2.35 4.18 -4.22
CA VAL A 14 3.05 2.89 -4.17
C VAL A 14 3.21 2.30 -5.57
N GLY A 15 2.13 2.24 -6.36
CA GLY A 15 2.16 1.65 -7.70
C GLY A 15 3.16 2.31 -8.65
N SER A 16 3.35 3.63 -8.57
CA SER A 16 4.35 4.33 -9.40
C SER A 16 5.79 3.91 -9.04
N ALA A 17 6.08 3.71 -7.74
CA ALA A 17 7.37 3.19 -7.30
C ALA A 17 7.58 1.75 -7.77
N LEU A 18 6.56 0.89 -7.64
CA LEU A 18 6.61 -0.48 -8.15
C LEU A 18 6.84 -0.54 -9.66
N ARG A 19 6.15 0.35 -10.42
CA ARG A 19 6.35 0.47 -11.87
C ARG A 19 7.80 0.79 -12.20
N ARG A 20 8.39 1.80 -11.54
CA ARG A 20 9.81 2.17 -11.75
C ARG A 20 10.74 0.99 -11.47
N GLY A 21 10.56 0.32 -10.32
CA GLY A 21 11.40 -0.81 -9.92
C GLY A 21 11.29 -2.00 -10.88
N LEU A 22 10.08 -2.37 -11.30
CA LEU A 22 9.85 -3.43 -12.28
C LEU A 22 10.48 -3.09 -13.63
N THR A 23 10.30 -1.87 -14.13
CA THR A 23 10.90 -1.43 -15.40
C THR A 23 12.42 -1.43 -15.32
N ALA A 24 13.01 -0.93 -14.24
CA ALA A 24 14.46 -0.95 -14.02
C ALA A 24 15.03 -2.38 -13.94
N ALA A 25 14.23 -3.36 -13.49
CA ALA A 25 14.58 -4.78 -13.46
C ALA A 25 14.32 -5.52 -14.80
N GLY A 26 13.98 -4.80 -15.87
CA GLY A 26 13.77 -5.34 -17.22
C GLY A 26 12.40 -5.99 -17.44
N TRP A 27 11.39 -5.64 -16.64
CA TRP A 27 10.00 -6.03 -16.89
C TRP A 27 9.30 -5.00 -17.76
N THR A 28 8.56 -5.48 -18.78
CA THR A 28 7.57 -4.66 -19.47
C THR A 28 6.34 -4.55 -18.57
N VAL A 29 5.97 -3.33 -18.17
CA VAL A 29 4.85 -3.11 -17.26
C VAL A 29 3.62 -2.64 -18.03
N VAL A 30 2.55 -3.42 -17.96
CA VAL A 30 1.22 -3.08 -18.48
C VAL A 30 0.35 -2.63 -17.32
N SER A 31 -0.14 -1.38 -17.39
CA SER A 31 -0.98 -0.81 -16.34
C SER A 31 -2.44 -1.27 -16.48
N LEU A 32 -3.01 -1.85 -15.43
CA LEU A 32 -4.44 -2.11 -15.34
C LEU A 32 -5.10 -0.92 -14.64
N SER A 33 -5.87 -0.12 -15.37
CA SER A 33 -6.39 1.17 -14.88
C SER A 33 -7.83 1.45 -15.29
N ARG A 34 -8.48 2.39 -14.59
CA ARG A 34 -9.84 2.84 -14.87
C ARG A 34 -9.94 3.86 -16.01
N ARG A 35 -8.83 4.25 -16.61
CA ARG A 35 -8.80 5.29 -17.64
C ARG A 35 -9.58 4.86 -18.89
N GLU A 36 -10.41 5.75 -19.42
CA GLU A 36 -11.19 5.49 -20.66
C GLU A 36 -10.30 5.46 -21.89
N LYS A 37 -9.31 6.37 -21.95
CA LYS A 37 -8.30 6.35 -23.01
C LYS A 37 -7.17 5.44 -22.58
N VAL A 38 -7.14 4.26 -23.16
CA VAL A 38 -6.16 3.21 -22.90
C VAL A 38 -4.97 3.44 -23.82
N ALA A 39 -3.78 3.67 -23.23
CA ALA A 39 -2.52 3.71 -23.99
C ALA A 39 -2.11 2.28 -24.38
N GLU A 40 -1.13 2.14 -25.27
CA GLU A 40 -0.65 0.80 -25.70
C GLU A 40 -0.16 -0.06 -24.52
N ASP A 41 0.37 0.55 -23.47
CA ASP A 41 0.84 -0.10 -22.26
C ASP A 41 -0.23 -0.17 -21.14
N GLU A 42 -1.51 -0.01 -21.49
CA GLU A 42 -2.63 -0.08 -20.54
C GLU A 42 -3.68 -1.13 -20.93
N ILE A 43 -4.36 -1.65 -19.89
CA ILE A 43 -5.59 -2.45 -20.01
C ILE A 43 -6.65 -1.75 -19.16
N ARG A 44 -7.85 -1.56 -19.71
CA ARG A 44 -8.97 -1.05 -18.92
C ARG A 44 -9.41 -2.10 -17.89
N TRP A 45 -9.40 -1.69 -16.63
CA TRP A 45 -9.82 -2.52 -15.51
C TRP A 45 -10.19 -1.67 -14.29
N SER A 46 -11.20 -2.11 -13.54
CA SER A 46 -11.63 -1.47 -12.30
C SER A 46 -12.02 -2.49 -11.25
N LEU A 47 -11.85 -2.11 -9.96
CA LEU A 47 -12.27 -2.93 -8.80
C LEU A 47 -13.79 -3.12 -8.72
N ASP A 48 -14.58 -2.16 -9.16
CA ASP A 48 -16.04 -2.13 -9.03
C ASP A 48 -16.79 -2.59 -10.27
N GLU A 49 -16.12 -2.78 -11.40
CA GLU A 49 -16.71 -3.32 -12.62
C GLU A 49 -16.69 -4.85 -12.62
N ALA A 50 -17.79 -5.46 -13.03
CA ALA A 50 -17.81 -6.85 -13.44
C ALA A 50 -16.90 -7.02 -14.67
N SER A 51 -16.15 -8.11 -14.73
CA SER A 51 -15.14 -8.38 -15.78
C SER A 51 -15.66 -8.02 -17.17
N GLY A 52 -15.02 -7.03 -17.82
CA GLY A 52 -15.14 -6.84 -19.25
C GLY A 52 -16.09 -5.76 -19.75
N SER A 53 -15.80 -4.48 -19.47
CA SER A 53 -16.44 -3.36 -20.18
C SER A 53 -15.70 -2.93 -21.46
N GLY A 54 -15.02 -3.85 -22.13
CA GLY A 54 -14.32 -3.64 -23.41
C GLY A 54 -14.69 -4.68 -24.45
N PRO A 55 -14.20 -4.56 -25.69
CA PRO A 55 -14.42 -5.55 -26.74
C PRO A 55 -13.83 -6.93 -26.40
N ASN A 56 -12.82 -6.99 -25.55
CA ASN A 56 -12.19 -8.20 -25.04
C ASN A 56 -12.36 -8.28 -23.54
N THR A 57 -12.49 -9.50 -23.01
CA THR A 57 -12.47 -9.75 -21.57
C THR A 57 -11.07 -9.47 -20.98
N LEU A 58 -10.98 -9.21 -19.69
CA LEU A 58 -9.67 -9.05 -19.01
C LEU A 58 -8.76 -10.27 -19.27
N ARG A 59 -9.32 -11.48 -19.23
CA ARG A 59 -8.62 -12.74 -19.48
C ARG A 59 -7.98 -12.78 -20.87
N GLU A 60 -8.73 -12.36 -21.90
CA GLU A 60 -8.23 -12.32 -23.27
C GLU A 60 -7.12 -11.29 -23.43
N GLU A 61 -7.25 -10.11 -22.81
CA GLU A 61 -6.21 -9.08 -22.84
C GLU A 61 -4.93 -9.52 -22.11
N LEU A 62 -5.05 -10.20 -20.96
CA LEU A 62 -3.90 -10.76 -20.25
C LEU A 62 -3.16 -11.80 -21.10
N ARG A 63 -3.90 -12.67 -21.79
CA ARG A 63 -3.32 -13.68 -22.71
C ARG A 63 -2.67 -13.04 -23.92
N ARG A 64 -3.38 -12.14 -24.61
CA ARG A 64 -2.90 -11.47 -25.83
C ARG A 64 -1.59 -10.73 -25.60
N ARG A 65 -1.42 -10.15 -24.41
CA ARG A 65 -0.21 -9.41 -24.02
C ARG A 65 0.84 -10.29 -23.33
N GLU A 66 0.62 -11.58 -23.28
CA GLU A 66 1.53 -12.56 -22.65
C GLU A 66 1.91 -12.18 -21.20
N ILE A 67 0.95 -11.65 -20.44
CA ILE A 67 1.18 -11.25 -19.04
C ILE A 67 1.58 -12.50 -18.24
N SER A 68 2.83 -12.53 -17.77
CA SER A 68 3.37 -13.66 -17.00
C SER A 68 3.26 -13.48 -15.50
N ALA A 69 3.15 -12.23 -15.04
CA ALA A 69 2.95 -11.87 -13.63
C ALA A 69 1.89 -10.77 -13.50
N VAL A 70 1.15 -10.76 -12.39
CA VAL A 70 0.26 -9.67 -12.00
C VAL A 70 0.64 -9.17 -10.62
N VAL A 71 0.84 -7.86 -10.47
CA VAL A 71 1.02 -7.17 -9.19
C VAL A 71 -0.24 -6.36 -8.89
N HIS A 72 -0.95 -6.76 -7.83
CA HIS A 72 -2.18 -6.10 -7.43
C HIS A 72 -1.94 -5.12 -6.29
N ALA A 73 -1.83 -3.82 -6.62
CA ALA A 73 -1.62 -2.73 -5.68
C ALA A 73 -2.82 -1.75 -5.59
N ALA A 74 -3.83 -1.91 -6.45
CA ALA A 74 -5.03 -1.07 -6.40
C ALA A 74 -5.87 -1.36 -5.16
N TRP A 75 -6.35 -0.30 -4.52
CA TRP A 75 -7.28 -0.36 -3.39
C TRP A 75 -8.04 0.97 -3.29
N ASP A 76 -9.37 0.94 -3.19
CA ASP A 76 -10.13 2.17 -3.02
C ASP A 76 -10.21 2.52 -1.53
N LEU A 77 -9.37 3.46 -1.11
CA LEU A 77 -9.33 3.98 0.26
C LEU A 77 -10.46 5.00 0.58
N ARG A 78 -11.27 5.40 -0.42
CA ARG A 78 -12.35 6.38 -0.22
C ARG A 78 -13.63 5.74 0.31
N LEU A 79 -13.74 4.42 0.22
CA LEU A 79 -14.90 3.67 0.67
C LEU A 79 -14.96 3.64 2.20
N VAL A 80 -16.11 3.98 2.76
CA VAL A 80 -16.35 4.07 4.21
C VAL A 80 -17.23 2.93 4.70
N ARG A 81 -18.23 2.53 3.89
CA ARG A 81 -19.19 1.50 4.28
C ARG A 81 -18.57 0.11 4.17
N PRO A 82 -18.71 -0.75 5.20
CA PRO A 82 -18.16 -2.11 5.15
C PRO A 82 -18.66 -2.92 3.94
N SER A 83 -19.94 -2.76 3.56
CA SER A 83 -20.52 -3.41 2.38
C SER A 83 -19.82 -3.00 1.08
N ASP A 84 -19.48 -1.71 0.92
CA ASP A 84 -18.77 -1.22 -0.26
C ASP A 84 -17.31 -1.68 -0.28
N LEU A 85 -16.65 -1.70 0.89
CA LEU A 85 -15.31 -2.27 1.03
C LEU A 85 -15.28 -3.74 0.60
N GLN A 86 -16.26 -4.52 1.04
CA GLN A 86 -16.40 -5.93 0.67
C GLN A 86 -16.69 -6.08 -0.82
N ARG A 87 -17.68 -5.36 -1.36
CA ARG A 87 -18.10 -5.47 -2.76
C ARG A 87 -17.01 -5.00 -3.74
N VAL A 88 -16.41 -3.86 -3.48
CA VAL A 88 -15.45 -3.25 -4.40
C VAL A 88 -14.06 -3.82 -4.18
N ASN A 89 -13.50 -3.65 -2.98
CA ASN A 89 -12.10 -4.01 -2.76
C ASN A 89 -11.91 -5.53 -2.69
N VAL A 90 -12.71 -6.25 -1.89
CA VAL A 90 -12.50 -7.69 -1.72
C VAL A 90 -12.94 -8.43 -2.98
N GLN A 91 -14.20 -8.29 -3.39
CA GLN A 91 -14.71 -9.03 -4.55
C GLN A 91 -14.01 -8.63 -5.85
N GLY A 92 -13.67 -7.33 -6.02
CA GLY A 92 -12.89 -6.87 -7.17
C GLY A 92 -11.49 -7.50 -7.24
N SER A 93 -10.82 -7.63 -6.09
CA SER A 93 -9.51 -8.30 -6.00
C SER A 93 -9.62 -9.80 -6.31
N LEU A 94 -10.67 -10.47 -5.81
CA LEU A 94 -10.90 -11.89 -6.06
C LEU A 94 -11.19 -12.15 -7.55
N ARG A 95 -12.01 -11.31 -8.18
CA ARG A 95 -12.25 -11.40 -9.64
C ARG A 95 -10.96 -11.25 -10.44
N LEU A 96 -10.10 -10.27 -10.09
CA LEU A 96 -8.81 -10.12 -10.75
C LEU A 96 -7.92 -11.37 -10.60
N LEU A 97 -7.89 -11.95 -9.40
CA LEU A 97 -7.14 -13.18 -9.12
C LEU A 97 -7.64 -14.35 -9.99
N GLU A 98 -8.96 -14.54 -10.09
CA GLU A 98 -9.59 -15.57 -10.91
C GLU A 98 -9.30 -15.38 -12.41
N GLU A 99 -9.43 -14.14 -12.93
CA GLU A 99 -9.14 -13.83 -14.33
C GLU A 99 -7.66 -14.01 -14.66
N ALA A 100 -6.76 -13.58 -13.78
CA ALA A 100 -5.32 -13.80 -13.95
C ALA A 100 -4.98 -15.30 -14.01
N ARG A 101 -5.54 -16.09 -13.08
CA ARG A 101 -5.35 -17.54 -13.07
C ARG A 101 -5.88 -18.19 -14.35
N ALA A 102 -7.11 -17.86 -14.75
CA ALA A 102 -7.73 -18.39 -15.95
C ALA A 102 -7.02 -17.96 -17.26
N ALA A 103 -6.31 -16.82 -17.21
CA ALA A 103 -5.42 -16.38 -18.30
C ALA A 103 -4.09 -17.16 -18.37
N GLY A 104 -3.74 -17.92 -17.34
CA GLY A 104 -2.48 -18.64 -17.25
C GLY A 104 -1.34 -17.78 -16.68
N VAL A 105 -1.65 -16.70 -15.96
CA VAL A 105 -0.66 -15.88 -15.26
C VAL A 105 0.05 -16.74 -14.20
N ARG A 106 1.36 -16.83 -14.29
CA ARG A 106 2.16 -17.74 -13.44
C ARG A 106 2.37 -17.21 -12.04
N ARG A 107 2.46 -15.88 -11.88
CA ARG A 107 2.72 -15.26 -10.59
C ARG A 107 1.70 -14.15 -10.31
N PHE A 108 1.01 -14.26 -9.19
CA PHE A 108 0.16 -13.20 -8.65
C PHE A 108 0.77 -12.68 -7.36
N VAL A 109 1.05 -11.37 -7.29
CA VAL A 109 1.60 -10.70 -6.11
C VAL A 109 0.58 -9.69 -5.60
N PHE A 110 0.16 -9.85 -4.35
CA PHE A 110 -0.78 -8.94 -3.71
C PHE A 110 -0.08 -7.99 -2.75
N ILE A 111 -0.25 -6.70 -2.95
CA ILE A 111 0.24 -5.68 -2.03
C ILE A 111 -0.81 -5.47 -0.93
N SER A 112 -0.55 -6.07 0.21
CA SER A 112 -1.38 -5.97 1.40
C SER A 112 -0.91 -4.84 2.33
N THR A 113 -0.82 -5.08 3.62
CA THR A 113 -0.44 -4.12 4.65
C THR A 113 0.02 -4.82 5.92
N ILE A 114 0.93 -4.23 6.67
CA ILE A 114 1.29 -4.68 8.02
C ILE A 114 0.09 -4.67 8.98
N SER A 115 -0.98 -3.94 8.66
CA SER A 115 -2.23 -3.90 9.43
C SER A 115 -3.15 -5.09 9.20
N ALA A 116 -2.81 -6.00 8.27
CA ALA A 116 -3.54 -7.23 8.01
C ALA A 116 -2.96 -8.36 8.87
N PHE A 117 -3.60 -8.68 9.98
CA PHE A 117 -3.27 -9.76 10.90
C PHE A 117 -4.55 -10.30 11.55
N ASP A 118 -4.50 -11.47 12.17
CA ASP A 118 -5.73 -12.18 12.59
C ASP A 118 -6.57 -11.40 13.60
N GLU A 119 -5.94 -10.64 14.48
CA GLU A 119 -6.62 -9.80 15.48
C GLU A 119 -6.89 -8.36 14.98
N ALA A 120 -6.77 -8.09 13.69
CA ALA A 120 -7.03 -6.77 13.13
C ALA A 120 -8.47 -6.32 13.43
N GLU A 121 -8.62 -5.13 14.02
CA GLU A 121 -9.93 -4.56 14.32
C GLU A 121 -10.41 -3.59 13.22
N SER A 122 -9.48 -2.97 12.47
CA SER A 122 -9.83 -2.06 11.38
C SER A 122 -10.44 -2.79 10.17
N ASP A 123 -11.44 -2.19 9.55
CA ASP A 123 -12.06 -2.73 8.33
C ASP A 123 -11.05 -2.84 7.19
N TYR A 124 -10.10 -1.90 7.12
CA TYR A 124 -8.99 -1.96 6.17
C TYR A 124 -8.14 -3.22 6.37
N GLY A 125 -7.70 -3.49 7.61
CA GLY A 125 -6.90 -4.68 7.92
C GLY A 125 -7.67 -5.97 7.64
N LYS A 126 -8.93 -6.06 8.09
CA LYS A 126 -9.79 -7.23 7.88
C LYS A 126 -10.04 -7.54 6.40
N THR A 127 -10.35 -6.52 5.61
CA THR A 127 -10.63 -6.71 4.17
C THR A 127 -9.36 -7.07 3.39
N LYS A 128 -8.21 -6.50 3.74
CA LYS A 128 -6.92 -6.91 3.19
C LYS A 128 -6.60 -8.37 3.53
N LEU A 129 -6.79 -8.77 4.79
CA LEU A 129 -6.58 -10.14 5.25
C LEU A 129 -7.48 -11.15 4.52
N ALA A 130 -8.73 -10.79 4.21
CA ALA A 130 -9.63 -11.65 3.44
C ALA A 130 -9.08 -11.94 2.02
N VAL A 131 -8.52 -10.93 1.35
CA VAL A 131 -7.88 -11.11 0.02
C VAL A 131 -6.58 -11.90 0.15
N GLU A 132 -5.77 -11.65 1.17
CA GLU A 132 -4.53 -12.40 1.41
C GLU A 132 -4.76 -13.91 1.48
N ARG A 133 -5.78 -14.33 2.24
CA ARG A 133 -6.12 -15.75 2.39
C ARG A 133 -6.45 -16.40 1.04
N ALA A 134 -7.22 -15.72 0.21
CA ALA A 134 -7.56 -16.23 -1.12
C ALA A 134 -6.33 -16.28 -2.05
N VAL A 135 -5.46 -15.27 -2.01
CA VAL A 135 -4.22 -15.23 -2.80
C VAL A 135 -3.27 -16.35 -2.37
N ALA A 136 -3.09 -16.56 -1.06
CA ALA A 136 -2.22 -17.62 -0.53
C ALA A 136 -2.73 -19.02 -0.90
N LEU A 137 -4.04 -19.26 -0.80
CA LEU A 137 -4.68 -20.54 -1.20
C LEU A 137 -4.45 -20.87 -2.67
N GLN A 138 -4.26 -19.86 -3.52
CA GLN A 138 -4.00 -20.04 -4.95
C GLN A 138 -2.49 -19.98 -5.30
N GLY A 139 -1.60 -20.05 -4.31
CA GLY A 139 -0.16 -20.04 -4.52
C GLY A 139 0.41 -18.68 -4.95
N GLY A 140 -0.32 -17.59 -4.71
CA GLY A 140 0.16 -16.24 -4.92
C GLY A 140 1.08 -15.76 -3.78
N VAL A 141 1.81 -14.68 -4.03
CA VAL A 141 2.68 -14.04 -3.04
C VAL A 141 1.95 -12.88 -2.39
N VAL A 142 1.97 -12.82 -1.06
CA VAL A 142 1.42 -11.72 -0.29
C VAL A 142 2.56 -10.89 0.29
N ILE A 143 2.58 -9.60 0.01
CA ILE A 143 3.54 -8.65 0.58
C ILE A 143 2.78 -7.69 1.52
N ARG A 144 3.21 -7.60 2.77
CA ARG A 144 2.71 -6.68 3.79
C ARG A 144 3.71 -5.54 4.01
N PRO A 145 3.60 -4.43 3.28
CA PRO A 145 4.47 -3.29 3.55
C PRO A 145 4.17 -2.64 4.89
N GLY A 146 5.20 -2.10 5.54
CA GLY A 146 5.06 -1.10 6.57
C GLY A 146 4.56 0.23 6.02
N LEU A 147 4.74 1.32 6.78
CA LEU A 147 4.44 2.68 6.32
C LEU A 147 5.45 3.08 5.24
N VAL A 148 4.98 3.15 3.99
CA VAL A 148 5.84 3.42 2.82
C VAL A 148 6.23 4.89 2.80
N TYR A 149 7.52 5.16 2.67
CA TYR A 149 8.09 6.51 2.50
C TYR A 149 9.03 6.57 1.27
N GLY A 150 9.32 7.76 0.79
CA GLY A 150 10.20 7.98 -0.37
C GLY A 150 10.33 9.44 -0.74
N GLU A 151 10.90 9.74 -1.91
CA GLU A 151 11.20 11.11 -2.35
C GLU A 151 9.95 11.98 -2.55
N ARG A 152 8.88 11.40 -3.12
CA ARG A 152 7.60 12.09 -3.38
C ARG A 152 6.50 11.44 -2.55
N PRO A 153 6.51 11.64 -1.23
CA PRO A 153 5.66 10.87 -0.35
C PRO A 153 4.18 11.15 -0.60
N GLY A 154 3.43 10.07 -0.74
CA GLY A 154 1.97 10.06 -0.83
C GLY A 154 1.34 9.24 0.28
N GLY A 155 0.05 8.96 0.15
CA GLY A 155 -0.69 8.14 1.10
C GLY A 155 -0.60 8.66 2.55
N MET A 156 -0.53 7.74 3.50
CA MET A 156 -0.48 8.08 4.93
C MET A 156 0.81 8.85 5.30
N PHE A 157 1.96 8.44 4.78
CA PHE A 157 3.22 9.13 5.09
C PHE A 157 3.22 10.57 4.55
N GLY A 158 2.71 10.80 3.34
CA GLY A 158 2.56 12.14 2.77
C GLY A 158 1.61 13.01 3.59
N ALA A 159 0.51 12.46 4.10
CA ALA A 159 -0.42 13.15 4.99
C ALA A 159 0.25 13.55 6.31
N LEU A 160 1.03 12.63 6.92
CA LEU A 160 1.80 12.91 8.14
C LEU A 160 2.85 14.01 7.90
N LYS A 161 3.58 13.95 6.78
CA LYS A 161 4.57 14.97 6.40
C LYS A 161 3.92 16.34 6.22
N THR A 162 2.80 16.40 5.51
CA THR A 162 2.04 17.64 5.33
C THR A 162 1.54 18.20 6.66
N GLN A 163 1.02 17.33 7.55
CA GLN A 163 0.55 17.77 8.87
C GLN A 163 1.70 18.26 9.74
N ALA A 164 2.87 17.62 9.68
CA ALA A 164 4.05 18.00 10.45
C ALA A 164 4.57 19.41 10.10
N GLY A 165 4.40 19.86 8.85
CA GLY A 165 4.75 21.21 8.40
C GLY A 165 3.70 22.28 8.69
N ARG A 166 2.50 21.90 9.16
CA ARG A 166 1.36 22.82 9.36
C ARG A 166 1.27 23.34 10.80
N GLY A 167 1.73 24.55 11.02
CA GLY A 167 1.39 25.33 12.24
C GLY A 167 2.17 24.99 13.52
N ALA A 168 1.93 25.77 14.56
CA ALA A 168 2.64 25.73 15.83
C ALA A 168 2.14 24.61 16.78
N ILE A 169 0.94 24.06 16.53
CA ILE A 169 0.33 23.04 17.38
C ILE A 169 -0.13 21.87 16.49
N ILE A 170 0.33 20.66 16.84
CA ILE A 170 -0.05 19.43 16.16
C ILE A 170 -0.78 18.50 17.15
N PRO A 171 -2.06 18.19 16.90
CA PRO A 171 -2.74 17.17 17.69
C PRO A 171 -2.16 15.79 17.38
N LEU A 172 -1.79 15.06 18.44
CA LEU A 172 -1.37 13.67 18.35
C LEU A 172 -2.44 12.76 18.94
N LEU A 173 -2.69 11.66 18.27
CA LEU A 173 -3.55 10.62 18.78
C LEU A 173 -2.95 9.99 20.04
N GLY A 174 -3.65 10.09 21.18
CA GLY A 174 -3.14 9.65 22.46
C GLY A 174 -1.80 10.30 22.80
N ASN A 175 -0.86 9.52 23.32
CA ASN A 175 0.50 9.99 23.63
C ASN A 175 1.48 9.92 22.43
N GLY A 176 1.02 9.44 21.27
CA GLY A 176 1.85 9.28 20.08
C GLY A 176 2.92 8.18 20.16
N ARG A 177 2.79 7.21 21.09
CA ARG A 177 3.75 6.09 21.23
C ARG A 177 3.49 4.91 20.30
N TYR A 178 2.51 5.02 19.39
CA TYR A 178 2.19 3.95 18.44
C TYR A 178 3.37 3.68 17.52
N ALA A 179 3.81 2.41 17.48
CA ALA A 179 4.94 1.97 16.68
C ALA A 179 4.63 2.07 15.17
N GLN A 180 5.50 2.72 14.43
CA GLN A 180 5.44 2.80 12.97
C GLN A 180 6.63 2.03 12.39
N TYR A 181 6.37 0.94 11.72
CA TYR A 181 7.35 0.20 10.93
C TYR A 181 7.39 0.80 9.53
N LEU A 182 8.55 1.32 9.13
CA LEU A 182 8.70 2.04 7.87
C LEU A 182 9.37 1.16 6.81
N VAL A 183 9.06 1.43 5.55
CA VAL A 183 9.73 0.84 4.40
C VAL A 183 9.96 1.90 3.33
N HIS A 184 11.17 1.96 2.78
CA HIS A 184 11.45 2.82 1.64
C HIS A 184 10.76 2.27 0.39
N GLU A 185 10.24 3.16 -0.47
CA GLU A 185 9.54 2.76 -1.71
C GLU A 185 10.38 1.88 -2.63
N ASP A 186 11.71 2.09 -2.67
CA ASP A 186 12.62 1.26 -3.49
C ASP A 186 12.84 -0.12 -2.89
N ASP A 187 12.89 -0.26 -1.55
CA ASP A 187 13.02 -1.56 -0.89
C ASP A 187 11.75 -2.40 -1.08
N LEU A 188 10.59 -1.73 -1.05
CA LEU A 188 9.33 -2.37 -1.40
C LEU A 188 9.30 -2.79 -2.88
N ALA A 189 9.79 -1.95 -3.78
CA ALA A 189 9.88 -2.27 -5.20
C ALA A 189 10.84 -3.46 -5.44
N ALA A 190 12.00 -3.49 -4.76
CA ALA A 190 12.93 -4.63 -4.82
C ALA A 190 12.27 -5.94 -4.35
N ALA A 191 11.50 -5.89 -3.25
CA ALA A 191 10.73 -7.04 -2.78
C ALA A 191 9.70 -7.53 -3.81
N VAL A 192 9.02 -6.61 -4.50
CA VAL A 192 8.07 -6.97 -5.56
C VAL A 192 8.77 -7.56 -6.77
N VAL A 193 9.91 -7.02 -7.18
CA VAL A 193 10.74 -7.56 -8.28
C VAL A 193 11.19 -8.99 -7.96
N ALA A 194 11.64 -9.23 -6.73
CA ALA A 194 11.97 -10.58 -6.28
C ALA A 194 10.74 -11.49 -6.33
N ALA A 195 9.61 -11.03 -5.79
CA ALA A 195 8.36 -11.82 -5.70
C ALA A 195 7.82 -12.26 -7.07
N VAL A 196 7.85 -11.39 -8.10
CA VAL A 196 7.39 -11.74 -9.45
C VAL A 196 8.31 -12.76 -10.14
N SER A 197 9.55 -12.90 -9.66
CA SER A 197 10.57 -13.80 -10.23
C SER A 197 10.68 -15.15 -9.48
N LEU A 198 9.98 -15.33 -8.35
CA LEU A 198 10.02 -16.57 -7.58
C LEU A 198 9.47 -17.76 -8.36
N GLU A 199 10.07 -18.92 -8.21
CA GLU A 199 9.51 -20.19 -8.72
C GLU A 199 8.40 -20.72 -7.80
N LYS A 200 8.56 -20.58 -6.48
CA LYS A 200 7.57 -20.98 -5.48
C LYS A 200 7.23 -19.81 -4.56
N ALA A 201 5.94 -19.60 -4.29
CA ALA A 201 5.51 -18.60 -3.32
C ALA A 201 5.94 -18.98 -1.91
N PRO A 202 6.30 -18.01 -1.04
CA PRO A 202 6.49 -18.26 0.38
C PRO A 202 5.21 -18.80 1.02
N GLU A 203 5.35 -19.68 2.01
CA GLU A 203 4.20 -20.31 2.70
C GLU A 203 3.41 -19.33 3.58
N ARG A 204 4.00 -18.18 3.88
CA ARG A 204 3.40 -17.13 4.69
C ARG A 204 3.58 -15.76 4.07
N PRO A 205 2.74 -14.77 4.42
CA PRO A 205 2.91 -13.40 3.97
C PRO A 205 4.28 -12.84 4.31
N VAL A 206 4.86 -12.06 3.38
CA VAL A 206 6.16 -11.42 3.59
C VAL A 206 5.94 -9.98 4.04
N THR A 207 6.35 -9.68 5.28
CA THR A 207 6.30 -8.33 5.82
C THR A 207 7.58 -7.59 5.51
N VAL A 208 7.47 -6.51 4.74
CA VAL A 208 8.59 -5.70 4.28
C VAL A 208 8.59 -4.37 5.03
N ALA A 209 9.43 -4.28 6.05
CA ALA A 209 9.62 -3.06 6.84
C ALA A 209 10.96 -3.14 7.60
N HIS A 210 11.53 -1.98 7.94
CA HIS A 210 12.71 -1.94 8.82
C HIS A 210 12.35 -2.47 10.21
N PRO A 211 13.22 -3.28 10.84
CA PRO A 211 12.91 -3.96 12.12
C PRO A 211 12.76 -3.01 13.31
N GLU A 212 13.38 -1.85 13.27
CA GLU A 212 13.26 -0.86 14.33
C GLU A 212 12.06 0.07 14.08
N PRO A 213 10.96 -0.05 14.88
CA PRO A 213 9.83 0.83 14.73
C PRO A 213 10.13 2.24 15.27
N ARG A 214 9.47 3.23 14.68
CA ARG A 214 9.50 4.62 15.16
C ARG A 214 8.19 4.96 15.88
N PRO A 215 8.21 5.48 17.11
CA PRO A 215 7.02 6.06 17.71
C PRO A 215 6.46 7.18 16.85
N LEU A 216 5.15 7.23 16.64
CA LEU A 216 4.50 8.25 15.79
C LEU A 216 4.92 9.67 16.17
N ARG A 217 5.04 9.97 17.49
CA ARG A 217 5.48 11.28 17.98
C ARG A 217 6.90 11.62 17.52
N SER A 218 7.82 10.65 17.57
CA SER A 218 9.20 10.84 17.12
C SER A 218 9.28 11.05 15.63
N LEU A 219 8.50 10.27 14.87
CA LEU A 219 8.39 10.43 13.42
C LEU A 219 7.85 11.82 13.05
N MET A 220 6.74 12.26 13.68
CA MET A 220 6.15 13.58 13.43
C MET A 220 7.09 14.71 13.78
N ARG A 221 7.87 14.58 14.86
CA ARG A 221 8.88 15.57 15.24
C ARG A 221 9.97 15.67 14.19
N GLN A 222 10.54 14.53 13.76
CA GLN A 222 11.57 14.50 12.73
C GLN A 222 11.07 15.10 11.41
N LEU A 223 9.82 14.78 11.00
CA LEU A 223 9.21 15.35 9.80
C LEU A 223 8.95 16.86 9.91
N ALA A 224 8.67 17.37 11.10
CA ALA A 224 8.51 18.81 11.34
C ALA A 224 9.86 19.53 11.26
N GLU A 225 10.86 19.00 11.97
CA GLU A 225 12.22 19.57 11.98
C GLU A 225 12.85 19.63 10.60
N SER A 226 12.63 18.60 9.76
CA SER A 226 13.12 18.61 8.36
C SER A 226 12.47 19.68 7.48
N GLN A 227 11.34 20.23 7.92
CA GLN A 227 10.63 21.33 7.26
C GLN A 227 10.85 22.69 7.96
N GLY A 228 11.80 22.76 8.89
CA GLY A 228 12.09 23.96 9.67
C GLY A 228 11.00 24.34 10.69
N SER A 229 10.13 23.38 11.05
CA SER A 229 9.01 23.60 12.00
C SER A 229 9.29 22.94 13.35
N HIS A 230 8.92 23.61 14.44
CA HIS A 230 9.07 23.12 15.82
C HIS A 230 7.75 23.17 16.57
N PRO A 231 6.77 22.35 16.17
CA PRO A 231 5.42 22.40 16.71
C PRO A 231 5.36 21.87 18.17
N ARG A 232 4.38 22.36 18.91
CA ARG A 232 3.96 21.76 20.17
C ARG A 232 2.99 20.63 19.88
N PHE A 233 3.27 19.43 20.42
CA PHE A 233 2.38 18.28 20.30
C PHE A 233 1.41 18.24 21.45
N VAL A 234 0.11 18.26 21.12
CA VAL A 234 -0.99 18.15 22.09
C VAL A 234 -1.62 16.77 21.98
N SER A 235 -1.64 16.03 23.08
CA SER A 235 -2.26 14.70 23.13
C SER A 235 -3.78 14.81 23.11
N VAL A 236 -4.43 14.15 22.17
CA VAL A 236 -5.89 14.07 22.07
C VAL A 236 -6.31 12.63 22.33
N PRO A 237 -7.23 12.36 23.28
CA PRO A 237 -7.72 11.00 23.52
C PRO A 237 -8.30 10.40 22.24
N TRP A 238 -7.83 9.20 21.87
CA TRP A 238 -8.23 8.57 20.62
C TRP A 238 -9.75 8.34 20.50
N PRO A 239 -10.53 8.05 21.58
CA PRO A 239 -11.97 7.88 21.46
C PRO A 239 -12.67 9.15 20.98
N LEU A 240 -12.21 10.33 21.40
CA LEU A 240 -12.77 11.62 20.97
C LEU A 240 -12.50 11.86 19.48
N VAL A 241 -11.27 11.57 19.02
CA VAL A 241 -10.92 11.68 17.60
C VAL A 241 -11.74 10.70 16.78
N TYR A 242 -11.89 9.45 17.23
CA TYR A 242 -12.69 8.43 16.56
C TYR A 242 -14.15 8.85 16.42
N GLN A 243 -14.79 9.30 17.50
CA GLN A 243 -16.18 9.76 17.46
C GLN A 243 -16.36 10.99 16.57
N GLY A 244 -15.46 11.97 16.65
CA GLY A 244 -15.50 13.14 15.77
C GLY A 244 -15.42 12.74 14.29
N LEU A 245 -14.52 11.83 13.94
CA LEU A 245 -14.40 11.32 12.57
C LEU A 245 -15.65 10.52 12.13
N LYS A 246 -16.26 9.72 13.01
CA LYS A 246 -17.53 9.03 12.72
C LYS A 246 -18.66 10.00 12.39
N VAL A 247 -18.76 11.09 13.13
CA VAL A 247 -19.76 12.16 12.85
C VAL A 247 -19.49 12.79 11.47
N THR A 248 -18.25 13.16 11.17
CA THR A 248 -17.91 13.75 9.87
C THR A 248 -18.15 12.79 8.71
N GLU A 249 -17.85 11.49 8.88
CA GLU A 249 -18.15 10.45 7.90
C GLU A 249 -19.65 10.26 7.67
N ALA A 250 -20.46 10.31 8.74
CA ALA A 250 -21.91 10.24 8.66
C ALA A 250 -22.51 11.45 7.92
N LEU A 251 -21.90 12.63 8.06
CA LEU A 251 -22.28 13.86 7.34
C LEU A 251 -21.73 13.91 5.89
N GLY A 252 -21.02 12.89 5.43
CA GLY A 252 -20.43 12.82 4.10
C GLY A 252 -19.21 13.73 3.89
N LEU A 253 -18.65 14.30 4.97
CA LEU A 253 -17.48 15.16 4.91
C LEU A 253 -16.21 14.32 4.68
N LYS A 254 -15.45 14.65 3.63
CA LYS A 254 -14.21 13.93 3.27
C LYS A 254 -13.02 14.61 3.92
N LEU A 255 -12.64 14.15 5.10
CA LEU A 255 -11.38 14.52 5.74
C LEU A 255 -10.25 13.60 5.24
N GLY A 256 -9.00 14.10 5.29
CA GLY A 256 -7.82 13.33 4.87
C GLY A 256 -7.45 12.16 5.80
N PHE A 257 -8.16 12.00 6.93
CA PHE A 257 -7.98 10.96 7.91
C PHE A 257 -9.35 10.37 8.30
N ARG A 258 -9.42 9.05 8.51
CA ARG A 258 -10.68 8.32 8.73
C ARG A 258 -10.72 7.68 10.12
N SER A 259 -11.94 7.44 10.60
CA SER A 259 -12.15 6.73 11.88
C SER A 259 -11.48 5.35 11.89
N ASP A 260 -11.56 4.61 10.78
CA ASP A 260 -10.92 3.30 10.61
C ASP A 260 -9.38 3.37 10.70
N SER A 261 -8.77 4.48 10.24
CA SER A 261 -7.32 4.71 10.37
C SER A 261 -6.91 4.92 11.84
N VAL A 262 -7.80 5.48 12.67
CA VAL A 262 -7.58 5.58 14.13
C VAL A 262 -7.50 4.18 14.74
N ILE A 263 -8.44 3.31 14.40
CA ILE A 263 -8.45 1.92 14.88
C ILE A 263 -7.19 1.18 14.42
N GLY A 264 -6.85 1.27 13.12
CA GLY A 264 -5.63 0.64 12.58
C GLY A 264 -4.34 1.12 13.26
N LEU A 265 -4.29 2.38 13.70
CA LEU A 265 -3.15 2.94 14.40
C LEU A 265 -3.10 2.51 15.89
N VAL A 266 -4.24 2.58 16.59
CA VAL A 266 -4.34 2.27 18.02
C VAL A 266 -4.22 0.78 18.29
N ARG A 267 -4.82 -0.04 17.40
CA ARG A 267 -4.87 -1.50 17.45
C ARG A 267 -3.90 -2.13 16.45
N HIS A 268 -2.74 -1.50 16.26
CA HIS A 268 -1.71 -2.01 15.35
C HIS A 268 -1.08 -3.31 15.87
N ASN A 269 -0.55 -4.11 14.97
CA ASN A 269 0.27 -5.28 15.34
C ASN A 269 1.54 -4.80 16.06
N ARG A 270 1.69 -5.20 17.31
CA ARG A 270 2.86 -4.81 18.14
C ARG A 270 4.11 -5.62 17.82
N HIS A 271 3.93 -6.83 17.30
CA HIS A 271 4.99 -7.79 17.03
C HIS A 271 4.80 -8.41 15.64
N PRO A 272 4.92 -7.60 14.57
CA PRO A 272 4.80 -8.14 13.22
C PRO A 272 5.95 -9.10 12.92
N ASP A 273 5.65 -10.18 12.20
CA ASP A 273 6.65 -11.10 11.68
C ASP A 273 7.40 -10.43 10.51
N LEU A 274 8.55 -9.81 10.80
CA LEU A 274 9.38 -9.11 9.83
C LEU A 274 10.32 -10.11 9.14
N ASN A 275 9.99 -10.47 7.92
CA ASN A 275 10.63 -11.58 7.20
C ASN A 275 10.98 -11.23 5.73
N ALA A 276 11.31 -9.95 5.47
CA ALA A 276 11.70 -9.47 4.14
C ALA A 276 12.88 -10.24 3.52
N SER A 277 13.72 -10.87 4.35
CA SER A 277 14.83 -11.74 3.92
C SER A 277 14.36 -12.94 3.09
N LEU A 278 13.09 -13.38 3.21
CA LEU A 278 12.50 -14.40 2.32
C LEU A 278 12.48 -13.98 0.84
N LEU A 279 12.55 -12.66 0.59
CA LEU A 279 12.66 -12.07 -0.76
C LEU A 279 14.07 -11.49 -1.02
N GLY A 280 15.05 -11.82 -0.18
CA GLY A 280 16.42 -11.30 -0.32
C GLY A 280 16.53 -9.78 -0.07
N VAL A 281 15.58 -9.18 0.63
CA VAL A 281 15.55 -7.73 0.88
C VAL A 281 15.89 -7.44 2.34
N ALA A 282 16.78 -6.47 2.56
CA ALA A 282 17.07 -5.89 3.86
C ALA A 282 16.59 -4.43 3.85
N PRO A 283 15.40 -4.13 4.40
CA PRO A 283 14.86 -2.78 4.39
C PRO A 283 15.78 -1.80 5.13
N ARG A 284 16.09 -0.67 4.48
CA ARG A 284 16.97 0.37 5.04
C ARG A 284 16.35 1.10 6.22
N PRO A 285 17.16 1.63 7.16
CA PRO A 285 16.68 2.48 8.22
C PRO A 285 16.01 3.74 7.64
N PHE A 286 15.04 4.28 8.38
CA PHE A 286 14.40 5.52 7.96
C PHE A 286 15.37 6.69 7.99
N THR A 287 15.57 7.31 6.84
CA THR A 287 16.21 8.62 6.66
C THR A 287 15.18 9.57 6.06
N ASP A 288 15.10 10.82 6.56
CA ASP A 288 14.12 11.77 6.01
C ASP A 288 14.58 12.21 4.61
N PRO A 289 13.79 11.99 3.54
CA PRO A 289 14.15 12.37 2.19
C PRO A 289 14.49 13.86 2.01
N GLY A 290 13.96 14.72 2.88
CA GLY A 290 14.31 16.16 2.86
C GLY A 290 15.76 16.44 3.26
N ARG A 291 16.39 15.63 4.08
CA ARG A 291 17.81 15.76 4.44
C ARG A 291 18.73 15.22 3.36
N GLU A 292 18.37 14.18 2.65
CA GLU A 292 19.17 13.61 1.57
C GLU A 292 19.30 14.57 0.37
N GLN A 293 18.24 15.30 0.03
CA GLN A 293 18.30 16.31 -1.04
C GLN A 293 19.18 17.50 -0.69
N THR A 294 19.21 17.92 0.58
CA THR A 294 20.08 19.02 1.03
C THR A 294 21.55 18.62 0.96
N GLN A 295 21.89 17.37 1.28
CA GLN A 295 23.26 16.86 1.19
C GLN A 295 23.74 16.64 -0.26
N ARG A 296 22.85 16.22 -1.18
CA ARG A 296 23.19 16.08 -2.61
C ARG A 296 23.38 17.42 -3.33
N ASN A 297 22.73 18.49 -2.86
CA ASN A 297 22.86 19.83 -3.44
C ASN A 297 24.00 20.65 -2.81
N SER A 298 24.66 20.12 -1.77
CA SER A 298 25.76 20.80 -1.05
C SER A 298 27.15 20.16 -1.32
N GLY A 299 27.22 19.14 -2.16
CA GLY A 299 28.43 18.46 -2.62
C GLY A 299 28.59 18.57 -4.14
#